data_08e1656d139310e116a01ce885e43783
#
_entry.id   08e1656d139310e116a01ce885e43783
#
_cell.length_a   1.000
_cell.length_b   1.000
_cell.length_c   1.000
_cell.angle_alpha   90.00
_cell.angle_beta   90.00
_cell.angle_gamma   90.00
#
_symmetry.space_group_name_H-M   'P 1'
#
loop_
_entity.id
_entity.type
_entity.pdbx_description
1 polymer ?
#
loop_
_entity_poly.entity_id
_entity_poly.type
_entity_poly.pdbx_seq_one_letter_code
_entity_poly.pdbx_strand_id
1 'polypeptide(L)'
;VCLPIWRDVDGFFIVGFIFDPWGTSIELVQDPAQPGFHHVHLSASDPADTLDWYQEAVGGERGEVTADLEGLKFDDAWLLASLHETANPASTEGRALDHIAFNVDDMNSAVANLENLGIALQQAPNVPANARGNGRRAFLVSSDNVRLALVESGWTGVIQQENAADELTQLTDNYDAPMTPWGEPDLQGIWSGDAAHGIPLQRPEEVSAD
;
A
#
# COMPACT_ATOMS: atom_id res chain seq x y z
N VAL A 1 23.65 0.00 -4.82
CA VAL A 1 23.38 -0.09 -3.37
C VAL A 1 23.06 1.32 -2.91
N CYS A 2 21.77 1.66 -2.78
CA CYS A 2 21.38 2.89 -2.12
C CYS A 2 21.61 2.70 -0.61
N LEU A 3 22.56 3.45 -0.06
CA LEU A 3 22.68 3.54 1.40
C LEU A 3 21.45 4.31 1.91
N PRO A 4 20.74 3.81 2.91
CA PRO A 4 19.62 4.53 3.52
C PRO A 4 20.14 5.85 4.07
N ILE A 5 19.53 6.95 3.67
CA ILE A 5 19.80 8.26 4.27
C ILE A 5 18.93 8.33 5.52
N TRP A 6 19.54 8.07 6.67
CA TRP A 6 18.90 8.25 7.96
C TRP A 6 18.85 9.74 8.29
N ARG A 7 17.68 10.24 8.61
CA ARG A 7 17.47 11.59 9.11
C ARG A 7 16.82 11.52 10.49
N ASP A 8 17.37 12.27 11.41
CA ASP A 8 16.70 12.61 12.65
C ASP A 8 15.77 13.79 12.33
N VAL A 9 14.48 13.56 12.48
CA VAL A 9 13.47 14.60 12.32
C VAL A 9 13.07 15.04 13.72
N ASP A 10 13.43 16.28 14.08
CA ASP A 10 13.21 16.86 15.41
C ASP A 10 11.80 16.58 15.94
N GLY A 11 11.74 15.86 17.06
CA GLY A 11 10.48 15.52 17.74
C GLY A 11 9.69 14.39 17.09
N PHE A 12 10.25 13.72 16.07
CA PHE A 12 9.66 12.57 15.41
C PHE A 12 10.59 11.36 15.53
N PHE A 13 10.84 10.63 14.48
CA PHE A 13 11.59 9.37 14.52
C PHE A 13 12.82 9.44 13.62
N ILE A 14 13.72 8.49 13.78
CA ILE A 14 14.74 8.28 12.76
C ILE A 14 14.06 7.67 11.55
N VAL A 15 14.15 8.33 10.42
CA VAL A 15 13.57 7.88 9.15
C VAL A 15 14.67 7.58 8.13
N GLY A 16 14.41 6.58 7.28
CA GLY A 16 15.27 6.23 6.16
C GLY A 16 14.42 5.87 4.95
N PHE A 17 14.96 6.10 3.76
CA PHE A 17 14.26 5.82 2.50
C PHE A 17 15.01 4.78 1.70
N ILE A 18 14.27 3.83 1.14
CA ILE A 18 14.74 2.90 0.14
C ILE A 18 13.83 2.95 -1.07
N PHE A 19 14.33 2.53 -2.21
CA PHE A 19 13.52 2.41 -3.42
C PHE A 19 13.48 0.95 -3.85
N ASP A 20 12.28 0.48 -4.20
CA ASP A 20 12.12 -0.81 -4.82
C ASP A 20 12.63 -0.79 -6.30
N PRO A 21 12.73 -1.94 -6.98
CA PRO A 21 13.16 -1.99 -8.37
C PRO A 21 12.25 -1.24 -9.36
N TRP A 22 11.02 -0.94 -8.98
CA TRP A 22 10.03 -0.23 -9.80
C TRP A 22 9.93 1.26 -9.48
N GLY A 23 10.78 1.73 -8.54
CA GLY A 23 10.85 3.14 -8.17
C GLY A 23 9.90 3.56 -7.05
N THR A 24 9.23 2.63 -6.38
CA THR A 24 8.42 2.94 -5.20
C THR A 24 9.34 3.37 -4.06
N SER A 25 9.07 4.54 -3.49
CA SER A 25 9.75 4.99 -2.28
C SER A 25 9.13 4.32 -1.05
N ILE A 26 9.96 3.63 -0.29
CA ILE A 26 9.56 2.98 0.96
C ILE A 26 10.26 3.73 2.10
N GLU A 27 9.47 4.26 3.01
CA GLU A 27 9.95 4.94 4.21
C GLU A 27 10.06 3.94 5.37
N LEU A 28 11.22 3.86 5.97
CA LEU A 28 11.49 3.08 7.17
C LEU A 28 11.49 4.02 8.36
N VAL A 29 10.57 3.81 9.30
CA VAL A 29 10.38 4.67 10.47
C VAL A 29 10.76 3.90 11.72
N GLN A 30 11.61 4.49 12.57
CA GLN A 30 11.89 3.94 13.88
C GLN A 30 10.89 4.48 14.90
N ASP A 31 9.72 3.86 14.99
CA ASP A 31 8.73 4.12 16.03
C ASP A 31 8.46 2.87 16.87
N PRO A 32 9.02 2.78 18.09
CA PRO A 32 8.78 1.64 18.97
C PRO A 32 7.32 1.54 19.46
N ALA A 33 6.57 2.64 19.43
CA ALA A 33 5.16 2.66 19.87
C ALA A 33 4.21 2.14 18.80
N GLN A 34 4.62 2.18 17.51
CA GLN A 34 3.81 1.75 16.38
C GLN A 34 4.62 0.84 15.43
N PRO A 35 4.94 -0.40 15.84
CA PRO A 35 5.66 -1.33 14.99
C PRO A 35 4.77 -1.85 13.86
N GLY A 36 5.33 -2.04 12.66
CA GLY A 36 4.62 -2.58 11.52
C GLY A 36 4.32 -1.56 10.44
N PHE A 37 3.13 -1.63 9.82
CA PHE A 37 2.72 -0.67 8.81
C PHE A 37 2.38 0.66 9.47
N HIS A 38 3.21 1.68 9.24
CA HIS A 38 3.14 2.94 9.95
C HIS A 38 2.24 3.96 9.24
N HIS A 39 2.47 4.21 7.96
CA HIS A 39 1.71 5.19 7.20
C HIS A 39 1.73 4.97 5.70
N VAL A 40 0.79 5.62 5.02
CA VAL A 40 0.84 5.93 3.59
C VAL A 40 1.07 7.42 3.44
N HIS A 41 2.00 7.83 2.58
CA HIS A 41 2.31 9.22 2.31
C HIS A 41 1.84 9.59 0.90
N LEU A 42 0.89 10.51 0.82
CA LEU A 42 0.35 11.01 -0.45
C LEU A 42 1.14 12.22 -0.94
N SER A 43 1.31 12.29 -2.25
CA SER A 43 1.72 13.52 -2.93
C SER A 43 0.47 14.28 -3.35
N ALA A 44 0.25 15.46 -2.78
CA ALA A 44 -0.97 16.24 -2.92
C ALA A 44 -0.70 17.61 -3.54
N SER A 45 -1.69 18.13 -4.27
CA SER A 45 -1.64 19.52 -4.76
C SER A 45 -1.86 20.53 -3.64
N ASP A 46 -2.73 20.20 -2.69
CA ASP A 46 -2.94 20.88 -1.43
C ASP A 46 -3.15 19.84 -0.32
N PRO A 47 -2.17 19.65 0.59
CA PRO A 47 -2.26 18.65 1.64
C PRO A 47 -3.44 18.82 2.58
N ALA A 48 -3.83 20.03 2.91
CA ALA A 48 -4.94 20.30 3.82
C ALA A 48 -6.28 19.89 3.17
N ASP A 49 -6.53 20.37 1.95
CA ASP A 49 -7.72 20.03 1.17
C ASP A 49 -7.80 18.52 0.91
N THR A 50 -6.67 17.88 0.63
CA THR A 50 -6.58 16.42 0.46
C THR A 50 -7.01 15.68 1.71
N LEU A 51 -6.47 16.03 2.88
CA LEU A 51 -6.84 15.39 4.13
C LEU A 51 -8.32 15.65 4.50
N ASP A 52 -8.85 16.84 4.24
CA ASP A 52 -10.27 17.14 4.44
C ASP A 52 -11.15 16.25 3.54
N TRP A 53 -10.79 16.12 2.27
CA TRP A 53 -11.50 15.22 1.34
C TRP A 53 -11.52 13.78 1.82
N TYR A 54 -10.35 13.24 2.25
CA TYR A 54 -10.28 11.87 2.76
C TYR A 54 -11.09 11.69 4.04
N GLN A 55 -11.06 12.66 4.96
CA GLN A 55 -11.83 12.60 6.19
C GLN A 55 -13.33 12.55 5.92
N GLU A 56 -13.83 13.34 4.97
CA GLU A 56 -15.24 13.33 4.57
C GLU A 56 -15.62 12.04 3.83
N ALA A 57 -14.78 11.57 2.92
CA ALA A 57 -15.07 10.43 2.04
C ALA A 57 -14.97 9.08 2.76
N VAL A 58 -13.91 8.86 3.54
CA VAL A 58 -13.59 7.55 4.14
C VAL A 58 -13.34 7.59 5.64
N GLY A 59 -13.41 8.77 6.27
CA GLY A 59 -13.24 8.92 7.71
C GLY A 59 -11.80 9.15 8.13
N GLY A 60 -11.47 8.68 9.34
CA GLY A 60 -10.18 8.90 9.98
C GLY A 60 -10.23 10.06 10.98
N GLU A 61 -9.34 10.03 11.95
CA GLU A 61 -9.22 11.06 12.98
C GLU A 61 -8.07 12.00 12.64
N ARG A 62 -8.38 13.32 12.47
CA ARG A 62 -7.37 14.33 12.21
C ARG A 62 -6.44 14.46 13.41
N GLY A 63 -5.14 14.46 13.18
CA GLY A 63 -4.16 14.60 14.24
C GLY A 63 -2.80 15.08 13.73
N GLU A 64 -1.99 15.54 14.67
CA GLU A 64 -0.61 15.96 14.43
C GLU A 64 0.33 14.75 14.60
N VAL A 65 1.09 14.44 13.56
CA VAL A 65 2.16 13.43 13.61
C VAL A 65 3.45 14.06 14.09
N THR A 66 3.72 15.30 13.63
CA THR A 66 4.74 16.20 14.15
C THR A 66 4.17 17.61 14.23
N ALA A 67 4.93 18.56 14.80
CA ALA A 67 4.51 19.97 14.89
C ALA A 67 4.15 20.60 13.52
N ASP A 68 4.71 20.06 12.43
CA ASP A 68 4.54 20.60 11.08
C ASP A 68 3.90 19.57 10.11
N LEU A 69 3.44 18.42 10.61
CA LEU A 69 2.87 17.36 9.79
C LEU A 69 1.57 16.84 10.40
N GLU A 70 0.46 17.19 9.77
CA GLU A 70 -0.85 16.61 10.06
C GLU A 70 -1.13 15.37 9.23
N GLY A 71 -2.04 14.53 9.74
CA GLY A 71 -2.51 13.34 9.05
C GLY A 71 -3.89 12.91 9.53
N LEU A 72 -4.38 11.83 8.91
CA LEU A 72 -5.57 11.11 9.36
C LEU A 72 -5.15 9.79 9.97
N LYS A 73 -5.56 9.53 11.20
CA LYS A 73 -5.34 8.26 11.89
C LYS A 73 -6.47 7.29 11.56
N PHE A 74 -6.08 6.10 11.10
CA PHE A 74 -6.96 4.95 10.88
C PHE A 74 -6.40 3.80 11.70
N ASP A 75 -7.07 3.42 12.79
CA ASP A 75 -6.60 2.38 13.71
C ASP A 75 -5.09 2.48 14.01
N ASP A 76 -4.30 1.62 13.40
CA ASP A 76 -2.84 1.52 13.61
C ASP A 76 -2.01 2.22 12.53
N ALA A 77 -2.63 2.90 11.54
CA ALA A 77 -1.91 3.52 10.44
C ALA A 77 -2.29 4.99 10.24
N TRP A 78 -1.36 5.76 9.68
CA TRP A 78 -1.62 7.14 9.29
C TRP A 78 -1.75 7.27 7.77
N LEU A 79 -2.62 8.18 7.34
CA LEU A 79 -2.62 8.74 6.01
C LEU A 79 -2.05 10.15 6.10
N LEU A 80 -0.89 10.35 5.49
CA LEU A 80 -0.18 11.62 5.47
C LEU A 80 -0.24 12.23 4.08
N ALA A 81 -0.16 13.53 3.97
CA ALA A 81 -0.11 14.23 2.70
C ALA A 81 1.01 15.28 2.72
N SER A 82 1.78 15.36 1.65
CA SER A 82 2.75 16.41 1.43
C SER A 82 2.60 17.06 0.06
N LEU A 83 3.02 18.31 -0.03
CA LEU A 83 2.92 19.08 -1.25
C LEU A 83 3.73 18.41 -2.38
N HIS A 84 3.06 18.16 -3.49
CA HIS A 84 3.70 17.69 -4.72
C HIS A 84 4.23 18.88 -5.53
N GLU A 85 5.36 18.70 -6.21
CA GLU A 85 5.96 19.75 -7.06
C GLU A 85 5.08 20.13 -8.26
N THR A 86 4.21 19.23 -8.70
CA THR A 86 3.25 19.50 -9.80
C THR A 86 1.82 19.52 -9.28
N ALA A 87 1.04 20.46 -9.75
CA ALA A 87 -0.35 20.69 -9.31
C ALA A 87 -1.34 19.56 -9.65
N ASN A 88 -0.92 18.51 -10.33
CA ASN A 88 -1.82 17.41 -10.72
C ASN A 88 -1.03 16.09 -10.77
N PRO A 89 -0.96 15.36 -9.65
CA PRO A 89 -0.31 14.07 -9.62
C PRO A 89 -0.94 13.10 -10.63
N ALA A 90 -0.13 12.25 -11.22
CA ALA A 90 -0.65 11.24 -12.13
C ALA A 90 -1.37 10.12 -11.37
N SER A 91 -2.39 9.51 -12.00
CA SER A 91 -3.15 8.40 -11.42
C SER A 91 -2.25 7.27 -10.91
N THR A 92 -2.65 6.67 -9.79
CA THR A 92 -1.99 5.50 -9.24
C THR A 92 -2.42 4.20 -9.94
N GLU A 93 -3.54 4.22 -10.66
CA GLU A 93 -4.07 3.03 -11.34
C GLU A 93 -3.05 2.39 -12.29
N GLY A 94 -2.83 1.08 -12.14
CA GLY A 94 -1.88 0.32 -12.95
C GLY A 94 -0.40 0.53 -12.59
N ARG A 95 -0.10 1.18 -11.47
CA ARG A 95 1.28 1.37 -10.97
C ARG A 95 1.64 0.34 -9.91
N ALA A 96 2.89 0.35 -9.45
CA ALA A 96 3.36 -0.52 -8.37
C ALA A 96 2.53 -0.37 -7.09
N LEU A 97 2.13 0.86 -6.74
CA LEU A 97 1.08 1.14 -5.76
C LEU A 97 -0.17 1.55 -6.54
N ASP A 98 -1.02 0.59 -6.84
CA ASP A 98 -2.23 0.80 -7.65
C ASP A 98 -3.33 1.52 -6.88
N HIS A 99 -3.60 1.10 -5.65
CA HIS A 99 -4.66 1.68 -4.82
C HIS A 99 -4.41 1.52 -3.32
N ILE A 100 -5.14 2.30 -2.53
CA ILE A 100 -5.25 2.17 -1.08
C ILE A 100 -6.62 1.60 -0.77
N ALA A 101 -6.71 0.60 0.10
CA ALA A 101 -7.96 -0.01 0.52
C ALA A 101 -8.36 0.44 1.93
N PHE A 102 -9.63 0.80 2.08
CA PHE A 102 -10.25 1.14 3.36
C PHE A 102 -11.34 0.11 3.69
N ASN A 103 -11.28 -0.44 4.89
CA ASN A 103 -12.33 -1.31 5.37
C ASN A 103 -13.58 -0.52 5.72
N VAL A 104 -14.74 -1.03 5.32
CA VAL A 104 -16.05 -0.47 5.66
C VAL A 104 -16.93 -1.55 6.28
N ASP A 105 -17.66 -1.22 7.33
CA ASP A 105 -18.57 -2.16 7.98
C ASP A 105 -19.82 -2.41 7.14
N ASP A 106 -20.33 -1.37 6.49
CA ASP A 106 -21.49 -1.41 5.60
C ASP A 106 -21.24 -0.64 4.31
N MET A 107 -21.08 -1.37 3.22
CA MET A 107 -20.86 -0.83 1.89
C MET A 107 -21.97 0.11 1.42
N ASN A 108 -23.22 -0.16 1.78
CA ASN A 108 -24.34 0.69 1.33
C ASN A 108 -24.28 2.06 1.99
N SER A 109 -23.98 2.12 3.28
CA SER A 109 -23.80 3.37 4.01
C SER A 109 -22.59 4.15 3.50
N ALA A 110 -21.48 3.48 3.21
CA ALA A 110 -20.29 4.11 2.65
C ALA A 110 -20.57 4.71 1.26
N VAL A 111 -21.24 3.97 0.38
CA VAL A 111 -21.63 4.49 -0.95
C VAL A 111 -22.60 5.66 -0.85
N ALA A 112 -23.60 5.58 0.03
CA ALA A 112 -24.54 6.68 0.22
C ALA A 112 -23.85 7.96 0.73
N ASN A 113 -22.82 7.83 1.57
CA ASN A 113 -21.99 8.97 1.99
C ASN A 113 -21.29 9.61 0.80
N LEU A 114 -20.62 8.80 -0.03
CA LEU A 114 -19.92 9.28 -1.24
C LEU A 114 -20.89 9.97 -2.21
N GLU A 115 -22.08 9.40 -2.44
CA GLU A 115 -23.11 10.00 -3.28
C GLU A 115 -23.57 11.38 -2.74
N ASN A 116 -23.76 11.51 -1.41
CA ASN A 116 -24.11 12.79 -0.77
C ASN A 116 -23.02 13.84 -0.92
N LEU A 117 -21.75 13.43 -0.98
CA LEU A 117 -20.59 14.28 -1.24
C LEU A 117 -20.38 14.57 -2.74
N GLY A 118 -21.19 13.96 -3.61
CA GLY A 118 -21.05 14.09 -5.06
C GLY A 118 -19.85 13.34 -5.64
N ILE A 119 -19.30 12.36 -4.90
CA ILE A 119 -18.16 11.55 -5.31
C ILE A 119 -18.67 10.34 -6.09
N ALA A 120 -18.25 10.24 -7.34
CA ALA A 120 -18.63 9.12 -8.21
C ALA A 120 -17.74 7.90 -7.99
N LEU A 121 -18.34 6.72 -8.01
CA LEU A 121 -17.60 5.46 -8.03
C LEU A 121 -17.03 5.17 -9.43
N GLN A 122 -15.78 4.74 -9.49
CA GLN A 122 -15.16 4.18 -10.69
C GLN A 122 -15.72 2.78 -10.97
N GLN A 123 -15.96 2.00 -9.92
CA GLN A 123 -16.57 0.67 -9.97
C GLN A 123 -17.56 0.52 -8.84
N ALA A 124 -18.80 0.16 -9.19
CA ALA A 124 -19.87 -0.10 -8.23
C ALA A 124 -19.56 -1.34 -7.35
N PRO A 125 -20.13 -1.40 -6.13
CA PRO A 125 -19.94 -2.52 -5.22
C PRO A 125 -20.27 -3.87 -5.86
N ASN A 126 -19.31 -4.79 -5.82
CA ASN A 126 -19.50 -6.16 -6.27
C ASN A 126 -18.70 -7.16 -5.46
N VAL A 127 -19.07 -8.42 -5.54
CA VAL A 127 -18.27 -9.56 -5.11
C VAL A 127 -17.63 -10.13 -6.38
N PRO A 128 -16.31 -10.04 -6.57
CA PRO A 128 -15.66 -10.64 -7.73
C PRO A 128 -15.87 -12.14 -7.80
N ALA A 129 -15.95 -12.71 -9.00
CA ALA A 129 -16.19 -14.13 -9.18
C ALA A 129 -15.10 -15.02 -8.54
N ASN A 130 -13.89 -14.49 -8.42
CA ASN A 130 -12.76 -15.15 -7.76
C ASN A 130 -12.50 -14.64 -6.33
N ALA A 131 -13.49 -13.98 -5.70
CA ALA A 131 -13.34 -13.53 -4.32
C ALA A 131 -13.26 -14.72 -3.36
N ARG A 132 -12.40 -14.56 -2.34
CA ARG A 132 -12.50 -15.34 -1.12
C ARG A 132 -13.47 -14.63 -0.19
N GLY A 133 -14.46 -15.36 0.33
CA GLY A 133 -15.50 -14.77 1.15
C GLY A 133 -16.58 -14.04 0.32
N ASN A 134 -17.43 -13.28 1.00
CA ASN A 134 -18.62 -12.65 0.43
C ASN A 134 -18.62 -11.11 0.58
N GLY A 135 -17.54 -10.52 1.07
CA GLY A 135 -17.40 -9.08 1.17
C GLY A 135 -17.37 -8.43 -0.21
N ARG A 136 -18.08 -7.31 -0.35
CA ARG A 136 -18.06 -6.50 -1.58
C ARG A 136 -16.85 -5.59 -1.59
N ARG A 137 -16.45 -5.19 -2.79
CA ARG A 137 -15.50 -4.10 -3.00
C ARG A 137 -16.05 -3.11 -4.02
N ALA A 138 -15.67 -1.85 -3.86
CA ALA A 138 -15.95 -0.77 -4.79
C ALA A 138 -14.67 0.03 -5.03
N PHE A 139 -14.58 0.76 -6.15
CA PHE A 139 -13.45 1.63 -6.44
C PHE A 139 -13.92 3.05 -6.72
N LEU A 140 -13.10 4.01 -6.28
CA LEU A 140 -13.24 5.44 -6.57
C LEU A 140 -11.86 6.06 -6.76
N VAL A 141 -11.83 7.33 -7.15
CA VAL A 141 -10.59 8.08 -7.35
C VAL A 141 -10.68 9.37 -6.52
N SER A 142 -9.63 9.68 -5.77
CA SER A 142 -9.53 10.90 -4.97
C SER A 142 -9.28 12.14 -5.83
N SER A 143 -9.35 13.31 -5.20
CA SER A 143 -9.02 14.60 -5.81
C SER A 143 -7.61 14.65 -6.39
N ASP A 144 -6.67 13.91 -5.81
CA ASP A 144 -5.27 13.84 -6.26
C ASP A 144 -4.97 12.62 -7.15
N ASN A 145 -5.99 12.06 -7.80
CA ASN A 145 -5.87 10.91 -8.71
C ASN A 145 -5.37 9.61 -8.07
N VAL A 146 -5.51 9.48 -6.75
CA VAL A 146 -5.23 8.22 -6.05
C VAL A 146 -6.44 7.31 -6.18
N ARG A 147 -6.26 6.10 -6.69
CA ARG A 147 -7.29 5.09 -6.73
C ARG A 147 -7.52 4.51 -5.33
N LEU A 148 -8.77 4.41 -4.93
CA LEU A 148 -9.17 3.87 -3.62
C LEU A 148 -10.09 2.67 -3.81
N ALA A 149 -9.94 1.70 -2.92
CA ALA A 149 -10.87 0.59 -2.79
C ALA A 149 -11.62 0.70 -1.46
N LEU A 150 -12.95 0.63 -1.48
CA LEU A 150 -13.74 0.31 -0.30
C LEU A 150 -13.90 -1.20 -0.23
N VAL A 151 -13.66 -1.78 0.92
CA VAL A 151 -13.66 -3.22 1.15
C VAL A 151 -14.55 -3.54 2.33
N GLU A 152 -15.62 -4.28 2.09
CA GLU A 152 -16.60 -4.64 3.12
C GLU A 152 -16.13 -5.82 3.95
N SER A 153 -16.56 -5.86 5.20
CA SER A 153 -16.36 -7.02 6.10
C SER A 153 -16.71 -8.34 5.42
N GLY A 154 -15.86 -9.35 5.56
CA GLY A 154 -15.97 -10.62 4.85
C GLY A 154 -15.20 -10.71 3.53
N TRP A 155 -14.58 -9.62 3.09
CA TRP A 155 -13.58 -9.65 2.03
C TRP A 155 -12.27 -10.23 2.59
N THR A 156 -11.79 -11.31 2.00
CA THR A 156 -10.55 -11.98 2.40
C THR A 156 -9.56 -12.15 1.25
N GLY A 157 -9.75 -11.34 0.21
CA GLY A 157 -8.91 -11.35 -0.98
C GLY A 157 -9.53 -12.11 -2.16
N VAL A 158 -8.72 -12.42 -3.15
CA VAL A 158 -9.12 -13.18 -4.33
C VAL A 158 -8.49 -14.58 -4.31
N ILE A 159 -9.19 -15.56 -4.89
CA ILE A 159 -8.61 -16.86 -5.19
C ILE A 159 -7.70 -16.64 -6.39
N GLN A 160 -6.42 -16.73 -6.18
CA GLN A 160 -5.48 -16.89 -7.30
C GLN A 160 -5.76 -18.24 -7.96
N GLN A 161 -5.76 -18.30 -9.28
CA GLN A 161 -6.02 -19.54 -9.99
C GLN A 161 -5.05 -20.62 -9.49
N GLU A 162 -5.60 -21.76 -9.07
CA GLU A 162 -4.81 -22.89 -8.51
C GLU A 162 -3.71 -23.37 -9.47
N ASN A 163 -3.83 -23.07 -10.76
CA ASN A 163 -2.84 -23.39 -11.78
C ASN A 163 -1.48 -22.65 -11.60
N ALA A 164 -1.46 -21.49 -10.94
CA ALA A 164 -0.21 -20.78 -10.67
C ALA A 164 0.66 -21.50 -9.63
N ALA A 165 0.04 -22.17 -8.65
CA ALA A 165 0.78 -22.94 -7.64
C ALA A 165 1.37 -24.23 -8.22
N ASP A 166 0.64 -24.91 -9.12
CA ASP A 166 1.12 -26.12 -9.80
C ASP A 166 2.19 -25.79 -10.84
N GLU A 167 2.06 -24.67 -11.57
CA GLU A 167 3.13 -24.19 -12.47
C GLU A 167 4.37 -23.75 -11.68
N LEU A 168 4.20 -23.07 -10.55
CA LEU A 168 5.34 -22.68 -9.70
C LEU A 168 6.06 -23.91 -9.14
N THR A 169 5.32 -24.92 -8.69
CA THR A 169 5.89 -26.16 -8.17
C THR A 169 6.64 -26.94 -9.26
N GLN A 170 6.11 -26.95 -10.49
CA GLN A 170 6.80 -27.58 -11.63
C GLN A 170 8.02 -26.77 -12.09
N LEU A 171 8.01 -25.44 -11.94
CA LEU A 171 9.15 -24.59 -12.24
C LEU A 171 10.25 -24.70 -11.17
N THR A 172 9.90 -24.89 -9.89
CA THR A 172 10.88 -25.02 -8.81
C THR A 172 11.63 -26.36 -8.81
N ASP A 173 11.00 -27.44 -9.29
CA ASP A 173 11.64 -28.76 -9.34
C ASP A 173 12.74 -28.87 -10.41
N ASN A 174 12.81 -27.95 -11.40
CA ASN A 174 13.78 -27.93 -12.48
C ASN A 174 14.43 -26.55 -12.73
N TYR A 175 14.22 -25.58 -11.86
CA TYR A 175 14.78 -24.24 -12.03
C TYR A 175 16.20 -24.19 -11.48
N ASP A 176 17.18 -24.16 -12.38
CA ASP A 176 18.58 -23.88 -12.04
C ASP A 176 18.76 -22.34 -12.05
N ALA A 177 18.71 -21.73 -10.87
CA ALA A 177 18.79 -20.28 -10.75
C ALA A 177 20.13 -19.77 -11.32
N PRO A 178 20.12 -18.74 -12.18
CA PRO A 178 21.35 -18.08 -12.58
C PRO A 178 22.12 -17.64 -11.34
N MET A 179 23.42 -17.86 -11.36
CA MET A 179 24.27 -17.48 -10.22
C MET A 179 25.03 -16.19 -10.54
N THR A 180 25.15 -15.35 -9.54
CA THR A 180 26.03 -14.18 -9.60
C THR A 180 27.50 -14.61 -9.69
N PRO A 181 28.41 -13.73 -10.16
CA PRO A 181 29.85 -14.05 -10.20
C PRO A 181 30.47 -14.41 -8.84
N TRP A 182 29.82 -14.09 -7.75
CA TRP A 182 30.26 -14.40 -6.37
C TRP A 182 29.54 -15.59 -5.76
N GLY A 183 28.76 -16.35 -6.56
CA GLY A 183 28.23 -17.66 -6.18
C GLY A 183 26.91 -17.67 -5.43
N GLU A 184 26.18 -16.55 -5.43
CA GLU A 184 24.82 -16.46 -4.89
C GLU A 184 23.78 -16.49 -6.02
N PRO A 185 22.51 -16.91 -5.77
CA PRO A 185 21.46 -16.84 -6.78
C PRO A 185 21.28 -15.41 -7.31
N ASP A 186 21.28 -15.26 -8.62
CA ASP A 186 21.02 -13.98 -9.27
C ASP A 186 19.52 -13.67 -9.20
N LEU A 187 19.14 -12.77 -8.31
CA LEU A 187 17.77 -12.31 -8.12
C LEU A 187 17.43 -11.10 -8.98
N GLN A 188 18.27 -10.74 -9.96
CA GLN A 188 17.97 -9.66 -10.89
C GLN A 188 16.94 -10.15 -11.92
N GLY A 189 15.82 -9.46 -12.03
CA GLY A 189 14.75 -9.83 -12.95
C GLY A 189 13.43 -9.15 -12.65
N ILE A 190 12.43 -9.45 -13.47
CA ILE A 190 11.05 -9.03 -13.26
C ILE A 190 10.37 -10.06 -12.35
N TRP A 191 10.04 -9.67 -11.14
CA TRP A 191 9.29 -10.49 -10.20
C TRP A 191 7.82 -10.10 -10.29
N SER A 192 6.92 -11.01 -10.67
CA SER A 192 5.49 -10.72 -10.65
C SER A 192 5.00 -10.68 -9.20
N GLY A 193 4.40 -9.56 -8.79
CA GLY A 193 3.79 -9.40 -7.46
C GLY A 193 2.53 -10.25 -7.23
N ASP A 194 2.06 -10.97 -8.23
CA ASP A 194 0.85 -11.78 -8.16
C ASP A 194 0.97 -13.00 -7.22
N ALA A 195 2.19 -13.35 -6.85
CA ALA A 195 2.48 -14.43 -5.88
C ALA A 195 2.82 -13.91 -4.47
N ALA A 196 2.64 -12.63 -4.19
CA ALA A 196 3.01 -12.02 -2.91
C ALA A 196 2.08 -12.46 -1.75
N HIS A 197 2.19 -13.69 -1.35
CA HIS A 197 2.02 -14.05 0.05
C HIS A 197 3.30 -13.58 0.75
N GLY A 198 3.17 -12.51 1.53
CA GLY A 198 4.21 -11.80 2.24
C GLY A 198 5.56 -12.50 2.30
N ILE A 199 6.53 -11.97 1.58
CA ILE A 199 7.92 -12.34 1.81
C ILE A 199 8.21 -11.96 3.26
N PRO A 200 8.55 -12.91 4.15
CA PRO A 200 8.87 -12.56 5.52
C PRO A 200 10.04 -11.58 5.48
N LEU A 201 9.86 -10.38 6.04
CA LEU A 201 10.94 -9.41 6.21
C LEU A 201 12.02 -9.88 7.21
N GLN A 202 11.82 -11.05 7.82
CA GLN A 202 12.79 -11.68 8.71
C GLN A 202 13.61 -12.69 7.92
N ARG A 203 14.92 -12.52 7.95
CA ARG A 203 15.86 -13.51 7.45
C ARG A 203 15.63 -14.83 8.20
N PRO A 204 15.43 -15.96 7.50
CA PRO A 204 15.37 -17.26 8.18
C PRO A 204 16.60 -17.48 9.06
N GLU A 205 16.42 -18.05 10.26
CA GLU A 205 17.52 -18.31 11.21
C GLU A 205 18.64 -19.19 10.60
N GLU A 206 18.32 -19.96 9.56
CA GLU A 206 19.24 -20.86 8.85
C GLU A 206 20.26 -20.12 7.96
N VAL A 207 20.12 -18.81 7.79
CA VAL A 207 21.02 -17.98 6.97
C VAL A 207 21.74 -16.94 7.84
N SER A 208 22.15 -17.30 9.06
CA SER A 208 23.12 -16.51 9.82
C SER A 208 24.49 -16.70 9.19
N ALA A 209 25.12 -15.63 8.73
CA ALA A 209 26.49 -15.68 8.28
C ALA A 209 27.41 -15.99 9.47
N ASP A 210 28.27 -16.98 9.30
CA ASP A 210 29.50 -17.12 10.06
C ASP A 210 30.46 -15.97 9.74
#